data_968762d7bdcbe4cd1bbadd3973c5fde5
#
_entry.id   968762d7bdcbe4cd1bbadd3973c5fde5
#
_cell.length_a   1.000
_cell.length_b   1.000
_cell.length_c   1.000
_cell.angle_alpha   90.00
_cell.angle_beta   90.00
_cell.angle_gamma   90.00
#
_symmetry.space_group_name_H-M   'P 1'
#
loop_
_entity.id
_entity.type
_entity.pdbx_description
1 polymer ?
#
loop_
_entity_poly.entity_id
_entity_poly.type
_entity_poly.pdbx_seq_one_letter_code
_entity_poly.pdbx_strand_id
1 'polypeptide(L)'
;MKAARDWNCEDPQQRIVWAKITSEALKVIEGKWKIIILCQLFAAKQPLRFSTLEKLIEGVNQKMLIQQLKQLEQDEIIKRTVYPQVPPKVEYELSEIGLALGPSMEALIEWAEFKNQKLNSDSK
;
A
#
# COMPACT_ATOMS: atom_id res chain seq x y z
N MET A 1 18.15 -0.43 11.35
CA MET A 1 17.04 -1.39 11.40
C MET A 1 16.72 -1.74 12.85
N LYS A 2 15.47 -1.73 13.21
CA LYS A 2 15.06 -2.06 14.58
C LYS A 2 15.14 -3.57 14.81
N ALA A 3 15.49 -3.95 16.04
CA ALA A 3 15.45 -5.34 16.44
C ALA A 3 14.01 -5.88 16.39
N ALA A 4 13.87 -7.18 16.22
CA ALA A 4 12.57 -7.81 16.24
C ALA A 4 11.86 -7.54 17.57
N ARG A 5 10.56 -7.42 17.52
CA ARG A 5 9.73 -7.14 18.67
C ARG A 5 9.60 -8.39 19.53
N ASP A 6 9.64 -8.20 20.85
CA ASP A 6 9.44 -9.33 21.78
C ASP A 6 7.93 -9.57 21.94
N TRP A 7 7.43 -10.55 21.20
CA TRP A 7 6.03 -10.92 21.24
C TRP A 7 5.62 -11.62 22.54
N ASN A 8 6.59 -12.02 23.36
CA ASN A 8 6.33 -12.63 24.65
C ASN A 8 6.19 -11.63 25.78
N CYS A 9 6.10 -10.35 25.44
CA CYS A 9 5.91 -9.28 26.42
C CYS A 9 4.69 -9.58 27.31
N GLU A 10 4.92 -9.58 28.63
CA GLU A 10 3.87 -9.89 29.60
C GLU A 10 2.96 -8.71 29.92
N ASP A 11 3.31 -7.51 29.46
CA ASP A 11 2.51 -6.33 29.70
C ASP A 11 1.28 -6.33 28.77
N PRO A 12 0.06 -6.55 29.35
CA PRO A 12 -1.15 -6.58 28.52
C PRO A 12 -1.43 -5.25 27.79
N GLN A 13 -1.04 -4.13 28.38
CA GLN A 13 -1.23 -2.82 27.75
C GLN A 13 -0.40 -2.68 26.50
N GLN A 14 0.84 -3.18 26.53
CA GLN A 14 1.71 -3.13 25.35
C GLN A 14 1.15 -3.95 24.20
N ARG A 15 0.58 -5.10 24.51
CA ARG A 15 -0.04 -5.95 23.47
C ARG A 15 -1.24 -5.28 22.82
N ILE A 16 -2.04 -4.59 23.63
CA ILE A 16 -3.19 -3.84 23.10
C ILE A 16 -2.73 -2.70 22.19
N VAL A 17 -1.65 -2.00 22.58
CA VAL A 17 -1.07 -0.93 21.76
C VAL A 17 -0.62 -1.48 20.41
N TRP A 18 0.09 -2.62 20.40
CA TRP A 18 0.53 -3.23 19.14
C TRP A 18 -0.64 -3.60 18.24
N ALA A 19 -1.70 -4.18 18.82
CA ALA A 19 -2.90 -4.54 18.05
C ALA A 19 -3.55 -3.32 17.43
N LYS A 20 -3.65 -2.24 18.20
CA LYS A 20 -4.25 -0.99 17.73
C LYS A 20 -3.44 -0.38 16.58
N ILE A 21 -2.12 -0.32 16.73
CA ILE A 21 -1.24 0.22 15.69
C ILE A 21 -1.37 -0.60 14.42
N THR A 22 -1.36 -1.92 14.53
CA THR A 22 -1.50 -2.81 13.37
C THR A 22 -2.83 -2.61 12.67
N SER A 23 -3.91 -2.53 13.44
CA SER A 23 -5.25 -2.32 12.87
C SER A 23 -5.34 -0.99 12.14
N GLU A 24 -4.79 0.06 12.72
CA GLU A 24 -4.80 1.39 12.10
C GLU A 24 -3.97 1.41 10.82
N ALA A 25 -2.81 0.73 10.83
CA ALA A 25 -1.97 0.62 9.64
C ALA A 25 -2.71 -0.09 8.50
N LEU A 26 -3.40 -1.16 8.82
CA LEU A 26 -4.15 -1.92 7.81
C LEU A 26 -5.26 -1.08 7.18
N LYS A 27 -5.92 -0.22 7.96
CA LYS A 27 -6.98 0.64 7.44
C LYS A 27 -6.49 1.60 6.36
N VAL A 28 -5.25 2.03 6.45
CA VAL A 28 -4.68 2.98 5.48
C VAL A 28 -4.51 2.33 4.11
N ILE A 29 -4.23 1.04 4.07
CA ILE A 29 -3.94 0.32 2.83
C ILE A 29 -4.96 -0.74 2.47
N GLU A 30 -5.99 -0.93 3.29
CA GLU A 30 -6.98 -1.98 3.03
C GLU A 30 -7.84 -1.67 1.80
N GLY A 31 -8.34 -2.74 1.20
CA GLY A 31 -9.15 -2.65 0.01
C GLY A 31 -8.36 -2.99 -1.24
N LYS A 32 -9.06 -3.57 -2.19
CA LYS A 32 -8.48 -4.09 -3.42
C LYS A 32 -7.70 -3.02 -4.20
N TRP A 33 -8.31 -1.84 -4.35
CA TRP A 33 -7.79 -0.83 -5.27
C TRP A 33 -6.56 -0.11 -4.73
N LYS A 34 -6.50 0.17 -3.43
CA LYS A 34 -5.34 0.85 -2.84
C LYS A 34 -4.07 0.01 -2.98
N ILE A 35 -4.16 -1.28 -2.71
CA ILE A 35 -3.02 -2.18 -2.81
C ILE A 35 -2.53 -2.26 -4.26
N ILE A 36 -3.46 -2.36 -5.22
CA ILE A 36 -3.10 -2.40 -6.63
C ILE A 36 -2.39 -1.11 -7.06
N ILE A 37 -2.91 0.04 -6.63
CA ILE A 37 -2.30 1.33 -6.93
C ILE A 37 -0.87 1.39 -6.38
N LEU A 38 -0.71 1.00 -5.12
CA LEU A 38 0.61 1.03 -4.47
C LEU A 38 1.60 0.12 -5.17
N CYS A 39 1.18 -1.08 -5.57
CA CYS A 39 2.04 -2.00 -6.30
C CYS A 39 2.50 -1.40 -7.62
N GLN A 40 1.62 -0.70 -8.33
CA GLN A 40 2.00 -0.05 -9.58
C GLN A 40 3.02 1.06 -9.35
N LEU A 41 2.83 1.85 -8.30
CA LEU A 41 3.76 2.93 -7.98
C LEU A 41 5.12 2.41 -7.52
N PHE A 42 5.14 1.32 -6.74
CA PHE A 42 6.41 0.70 -6.34
C PHE A 42 7.15 0.14 -7.56
N ALA A 43 6.44 -0.50 -8.46
CA ALA A 43 7.06 -1.10 -9.66
C ALA A 43 7.60 -0.05 -10.63
N ALA A 44 6.91 1.08 -10.74
CA ALA A 44 7.27 2.12 -11.71
C ALA A 44 8.58 2.85 -11.36
N LYS A 45 8.84 3.04 -10.06
CA LYS A 45 10.01 3.77 -9.56
C LYS A 45 10.11 5.19 -10.11
N GLN A 46 9.00 5.74 -10.56
CA GLN A 46 8.92 7.09 -11.10
C GLN A 46 7.46 7.53 -10.99
N PRO A 47 7.19 8.85 -11.03
CA PRO A 47 5.82 9.31 -11.00
C PRO A 47 5.02 8.78 -12.18
N LEU A 48 3.74 8.46 -11.95
CA LEU A 48 2.83 7.98 -12.99
C LEU A 48 1.70 8.96 -13.19
N ARG A 49 1.33 9.18 -14.44
CA ARG A 49 0.17 10.00 -14.78
C ARG A 49 -1.12 9.26 -14.44
N PHE A 50 -2.17 10.03 -14.16
CA PHE A 50 -3.49 9.46 -13.92
C PHE A 50 -3.92 8.52 -15.06
N SER A 51 -3.75 8.97 -16.31
CA SER A 51 -4.13 8.16 -17.47
C SER A 51 -3.36 6.84 -17.54
N THR A 52 -2.10 6.86 -17.14
CA THR A 52 -1.27 5.65 -17.11
C THR A 52 -1.79 4.68 -16.04
N LEU A 53 -2.08 5.18 -14.86
CA LEU A 53 -2.65 4.36 -13.78
C LEU A 53 -3.98 3.73 -14.22
N GLU A 54 -4.81 4.52 -14.86
CA GLU A 54 -6.11 4.07 -15.35
C GLU A 54 -5.96 2.88 -16.32
N LYS A 55 -4.96 2.94 -17.17
CA LYS A 55 -4.69 1.87 -18.13
C LYS A 55 -4.08 0.64 -17.48
N LEU A 56 -3.22 0.84 -16.48
CA LEU A 56 -2.54 -0.26 -15.80
C LEU A 56 -3.44 -1.03 -14.86
N ILE A 57 -4.46 -0.38 -14.32
CA ILE A 57 -5.35 -1.01 -13.33
C ILE A 57 -6.62 -1.47 -14.01
N GLU A 58 -6.64 -2.75 -14.34
CA GLU A 58 -7.76 -3.36 -15.04
C GLU A 58 -9.02 -3.36 -14.17
N GLY A 59 -10.13 -2.94 -14.76
CA GLY A 59 -11.43 -2.99 -14.11
C GLY A 59 -11.78 -1.80 -13.24
N VAL A 60 -10.84 -0.87 -13.02
CA VAL A 60 -11.14 0.33 -12.24
C VAL A 60 -11.82 1.36 -13.13
N ASN A 61 -12.87 2.01 -12.63
CA ASN A 61 -13.44 3.15 -13.33
C ASN A 61 -12.82 4.44 -12.81
N GLN A 62 -12.98 5.51 -13.59
CA GLN A 62 -12.36 6.80 -13.30
C GLN A 62 -12.75 7.34 -11.92
N LYS A 63 -14.03 7.27 -11.59
CA LYS A 63 -14.54 7.76 -10.32
C LYS A 63 -13.89 7.03 -9.13
N MET A 64 -13.79 5.72 -9.22
CA MET A 64 -13.21 4.89 -8.17
C MET A 64 -11.72 5.17 -8.03
N LEU A 65 -11.00 5.29 -9.13
CA LEU A 65 -9.57 5.58 -9.11
C LEU A 65 -9.31 6.94 -8.44
N ILE A 66 -10.08 7.96 -8.82
CA ILE A 66 -9.97 9.30 -8.20
C ILE A 66 -10.18 9.21 -6.70
N GLN A 67 -11.22 8.49 -6.28
CA GLN A 67 -11.56 8.35 -4.87
C GLN A 67 -10.44 7.68 -4.08
N GLN A 68 -9.89 6.60 -4.60
CA GLN A 68 -8.82 5.88 -3.93
C GLN A 68 -7.53 6.69 -3.87
N LEU A 69 -7.19 7.38 -4.96
CA LEU A 69 -6.02 8.26 -4.99
C LEU A 69 -6.15 9.40 -3.97
N LYS A 70 -7.34 9.98 -3.85
CA LYS A 70 -7.59 11.03 -2.86
C LYS A 70 -7.36 10.54 -1.44
N GLN A 71 -7.85 9.34 -1.12
CA GLN A 71 -7.67 8.78 0.21
C GLN A 71 -6.21 8.53 0.52
N LEU A 72 -5.46 7.97 -0.43
CA LEU A 72 -4.03 7.73 -0.27
C LEU A 72 -3.26 9.04 -0.10
N GLU A 73 -3.66 10.08 -0.82
CA GLU A 73 -3.05 11.39 -0.70
C GLU A 73 -3.35 12.03 0.66
N GLN A 74 -4.59 11.94 1.12
CA GLN A 74 -4.99 12.45 2.43
C GLN A 74 -4.23 11.76 3.57
N ASP A 75 -3.94 10.48 3.41
CA ASP A 75 -3.16 9.71 4.38
C ASP A 75 -1.66 9.88 4.18
N GLU A 76 -1.27 10.76 3.28
CA GLU A 76 0.12 11.12 3.01
C GLU A 76 0.98 9.97 2.50
N ILE A 77 0.36 8.95 1.92
CA ILE A 77 1.06 7.80 1.35
C ILE A 77 1.61 8.12 -0.03
N ILE A 78 0.87 8.94 -0.78
CA ILE A 78 1.28 9.37 -2.13
C ILE A 78 1.27 10.88 -2.22
N LYS A 79 2.02 11.41 -3.19
CA LYS A 79 2.06 12.81 -3.55
C LYS A 79 1.42 13.00 -4.91
N ARG A 80 0.64 14.06 -5.04
CA ARG A 80 0.02 14.46 -6.30
C ARG A 80 0.68 15.75 -6.77
N THR A 81 1.20 15.76 -7.98
CA THR A 81 1.82 16.94 -8.58
C THR A 81 1.03 17.37 -9.81
N VAL A 82 0.64 18.63 -9.85
CA VAL A 82 -0.06 19.21 -11.00
C VAL A 82 0.89 20.15 -11.71
N TYR A 83 1.07 19.90 -13.01
CA TYR A 83 1.89 20.76 -13.85
C TYR A 83 0.99 21.73 -14.61
N PRO A 84 1.24 23.06 -14.53
CA PRO A 84 0.42 24.06 -15.18
C PRO A 84 0.70 24.14 -16.68
N GLN A 85 0.07 23.27 -17.43
CA GLN A 85 0.19 23.22 -18.88
C GLN A 85 -1.18 22.90 -19.47
N VAL A 86 -1.32 22.93 -20.79
CA VAL A 86 -2.58 22.68 -21.49
C VAL A 86 -2.38 21.49 -22.44
N PRO A 87 -3.08 20.35 -22.20
CA PRO A 87 -3.90 20.05 -21.04
C PRO A 87 -3.07 19.87 -19.78
N PRO A 88 -3.66 20.02 -18.58
CA PRO A 88 -2.90 19.87 -17.34
C PRO A 88 -2.37 18.47 -17.18
N LYS A 89 -1.16 18.38 -16.65
CA LYS A 89 -0.50 17.10 -16.38
C LYS A 89 -0.57 16.85 -14.87
N VAL A 90 -1.11 15.71 -14.49
CA VAL A 90 -1.19 15.30 -13.08
C VAL A 90 -0.43 14.00 -12.91
N GLU A 91 0.50 13.98 -11.97
CA GLU A 91 1.32 12.82 -11.67
C GLU A 91 1.18 12.42 -10.21
N TYR A 92 1.34 11.13 -9.96
CA TYR A 92 1.30 10.55 -8.62
C TYR A 92 2.57 9.77 -8.36
N GLU A 93 3.10 9.88 -7.16
CA GLU A 93 4.27 9.10 -6.74
C GLU A 93 4.17 8.80 -5.25
N LEU A 94 4.93 7.81 -4.81
CA LEU A 94 4.99 7.48 -3.38
C LEU A 94 5.71 8.59 -2.62
N SER A 95 5.16 8.95 -1.46
CA SER A 95 5.83 9.84 -0.53
C SER A 95 6.93 9.07 0.20
N GLU A 96 7.68 9.76 1.04
CA GLU A 96 8.65 9.12 1.91
C GLU A 96 7.98 8.07 2.80
N ILE A 97 6.81 8.41 3.35
CA ILE A 97 6.02 7.49 4.18
C ILE A 97 5.57 6.29 3.35
N GLY A 98 5.10 6.53 2.14
CA GLY A 98 4.68 5.46 1.24
C GLY A 98 5.82 4.53 0.86
N LEU A 99 6.99 5.07 0.57
CA LEU A 99 8.16 4.26 0.26
C LEU A 99 8.57 3.38 1.43
N ALA A 100 8.44 3.88 2.66
CA ALA A 100 8.77 3.11 3.86
C ALA A 100 7.86 1.89 4.05
N LEU A 101 6.71 1.85 3.38
CA LEU A 101 5.80 0.72 3.42
C LEU A 101 6.30 -0.48 2.61
N GLY A 102 7.25 -0.25 1.69
CA GLY A 102 7.76 -1.28 0.78
C GLY A 102 8.20 -2.56 1.46
N PRO A 103 9.11 -2.51 2.45
CA PRO A 103 9.55 -3.73 3.14
C PRO A 103 8.41 -4.50 3.82
N SER A 104 7.42 -3.79 4.34
CA SER A 104 6.25 -4.43 4.96
C SER A 104 5.41 -5.16 3.92
N MET A 105 5.23 -4.57 2.75
CA MET A 105 4.49 -5.21 1.66
C MET A 105 5.24 -6.44 1.13
N GLU A 106 6.55 -6.35 1.01
CA GLU A 106 7.36 -7.51 0.61
C GLU A 106 7.23 -8.64 1.60
N ALA A 107 7.26 -8.33 2.90
CA ALA A 107 7.10 -9.34 3.94
C ALA A 107 5.73 -9.99 3.90
N LEU A 108 4.69 -9.21 3.61
CA LEU A 108 3.33 -9.75 3.46
C LEU A 108 3.24 -10.69 2.27
N ILE A 109 3.84 -10.32 1.15
CA ILE A 109 3.88 -11.17 -0.04
C ILE A 109 4.57 -12.50 0.27
N GLU A 110 5.74 -12.44 0.88
CA GLU A 110 6.49 -13.63 1.25
C GLU A 110 5.70 -14.52 2.19
N TRP A 111 5.04 -13.92 3.18
CA TRP A 111 4.21 -14.68 4.11
C TRP A 111 3.03 -15.36 3.39
N ALA A 112 2.38 -14.62 2.49
CA ALA A 112 1.24 -15.16 1.74
C ALA A 112 1.67 -16.32 0.83
N GLU A 113 2.83 -16.18 0.19
CA GLU A 113 3.40 -17.24 -0.64
C GLU A 113 3.70 -18.49 0.19
N PHE A 114 4.30 -18.30 1.35
CA PHE A 114 4.58 -19.41 2.27
C PHE A 114 3.30 -20.09 2.72
N LYS A 115 2.28 -19.29 3.10
CA LYS A 115 0.97 -19.82 3.51
C LYS A 115 0.34 -20.66 2.41
N ASN A 116 0.33 -20.13 1.19
CA ASN A 116 -0.28 -20.81 0.05
C ASN A 116 0.45 -22.12 -0.27
N GLN A 117 1.76 -22.09 -0.19
CA GLN A 117 2.58 -23.28 -0.42
C GLN A 117 2.29 -24.36 0.62
N LYS A 118 2.17 -23.98 1.89
CA LYS A 118 1.84 -24.91 2.98
C LYS A 118 0.46 -25.52 2.80
N LEU A 119 -0.53 -24.69 2.50
CA LEU A 119 -1.90 -25.17 2.33
C LEU A 119 -2.03 -26.10 1.13
N ASN A 120 -1.34 -25.80 0.04
CA ASN A 120 -1.36 -26.65 -1.15
C ASN A 120 -0.64 -27.99 -0.90
N SER A 121 0.43 -27.99 -0.11
CA SER A 121 1.13 -29.23 0.25
C SER A 121 0.27 -30.10 1.15
N ASP A 122 -0.45 -29.51 2.09
CA ASP A 122 -1.27 -30.24 3.06
C ASP A 122 -2.57 -30.77 2.46
N SER A 123 -3.01 -30.22 1.31
CA SER A 123 -4.25 -30.65 0.65
C SER A 123 -4.07 -31.83 -0.29
N LYS A 124 -2.88 -32.40 -0.37
CA LYS A 124 -2.59 -33.57 -1.21
C LYS A 124 -2.66 -34.86 -0.43
#